data_5e451f8cf8ded21b3bcf3a1f68f70796
#
_entry.id   5e451f8cf8ded21b3bcf3a1f68f70796
#
_cell.length_a   1.000
_cell.length_b   1.000
_cell.length_c   1.000
_cell.angle_alpha   90.00
_cell.angle_beta   90.00
_cell.angle_gamma   90.00
#
_symmetry.space_group_name_H-M   'P 1'
#
loop_
_entity.id
_entity.type
_entity.pdbx_description
1 polymer ?
#
loop_
_entity_poly.entity_id
_entity_poly.type
_entity_poly.pdbx_seq_one_letter_code
_entity_poly.pdbx_strand_id
1 'polypeptide(L)'
;MAEKPDFVASFQRPQNTEIKHIRNNWYLYERFSRYDPVKKRSQKISGKCLGKITPDGLVPTKRRLTSDEPTQISSPMPASTPSDVVEVGGSLFLMGRTHEMLARLQKYFPDLWQRIYVTVLLRTLREPYFRRLQVHYETSFLSHAFPGIAFTPQQNANFLQSLGRRRTAIAQFMKEDVNRSDVFILFDGHRLITSSKTMELAELGYDSKRRYMPQINLLYVYSLGKNSAAPVYYKQFLGSTPDVSAFPNILQE
;
A
#
# COMPACT_ATOMS: atom_id res chain seq x y z
N MET A 1 15.31 1.60 41.44
CA MET A 1 14.02 2.21 41.04
C MET A 1 14.23 3.71 41.12
N ALA A 2 13.82 4.48 40.08
CA ALA A 2 13.92 5.94 40.14
C ALA A 2 13.02 6.45 41.27
N GLU A 3 13.56 7.28 42.15
CA GLU A 3 12.85 7.90 43.27
C GLU A 3 11.75 8.79 42.73
N LYS A 4 10.53 8.63 43.27
CA LYS A 4 9.39 9.41 42.78
C LYS A 4 9.50 10.83 43.30
N PRO A 5 9.46 11.86 42.42
CA PRO A 5 9.42 13.26 42.87
C PRO A 5 8.16 13.54 43.71
N ASP A 6 8.26 14.47 44.66
CA ASP A 6 7.18 14.82 45.62
C ASP A 6 5.84 15.14 44.93
N PHE A 7 5.88 15.84 43.79
CA PHE A 7 4.68 16.17 43.04
C PHE A 7 3.98 14.95 42.39
N VAL A 8 4.72 13.84 42.20
CA VAL A 8 4.13 12.57 41.67
C VAL A 8 3.63 11.73 42.84
N ALA A 9 4.32 11.78 44.01
CA ALA A 9 3.90 11.08 45.20
C ALA A 9 2.60 11.66 45.80
N SER A 10 2.43 12.97 45.76
CA SER A 10 1.24 13.70 46.22
C SER A 10 0.08 13.71 45.23
N PHE A 11 0.29 13.26 43.97
CA PHE A 11 -0.75 13.28 42.95
C PHE A 11 -1.90 12.31 43.27
N GLN A 12 -3.11 12.85 43.46
CA GLN A 12 -4.33 12.06 43.67
C GLN A 12 -4.72 11.31 42.40
N ARG A 13 -4.43 10.03 42.42
CA ARG A 13 -4.65 9.15 41.25
C ARG A 13 -6.12 8.73 41.13
N PRO A 14 -6.80 8.99 40.00
CA PRO A 14 -8.15 8.48 39.74
C PRO A 14 -8.20 6.95 39.77
N GLN A 15 -9.39 6.38 40.06
CA GLN A 15 -9.57 4.94 39.96
C GLN A 15 -9.30 4.43 38.56
N ASN A 16 -8.87 3.18 38.45
CA ASN A 16 -8.57 2.54 37.15
C ASN A 16 -7.52 3.24 36.31
N THR A 17 -6.53 3.88 36.95
CA THR A 17 -5.39 4.49 36.27
C THR A 17 -4.06 3.96 36.83
N GLU A 18 -2.96 4.14 36.11
CA GLU A 18 -1.60 3.84 36.56
C GLU A 18 -0.63 4.94 36.15
N ILE A 19 0.40 5.15 36.97
CA ILE A 19 1.46 6.12 36.69
C ILE A 19 2.64 5.35 36.09
N LYS A 20 3.15 5.83 34.94
CA LYS A 20 4.36 5.29 34.29
C LYS A 20 5.45 6.34 34.18
N HIS A 21 6.68 5.90 34.45
CA HIS A 21 7.87 6.70 34.22
C HIS A 21 8.46 6.36 32.86
N ILE A 22 8.49 7.33 31.93
CA ILE A 22 8.97 7.18 30.57
C ILE A 22 9.90 8.34 30.23
N ARG A 23 11.14 8.07 29.89
CA ARG A 23 12.15 9.07 29.49
C ARG A 23 12.17 10.31 30.39
N ASN A 24 12.40 10.13 31.66
CA ASN A 24 12.49 11.20 32.66
C ASN A 24 11.18 12.00 32.90
N ASN A 25 10.04 11.51 32.44
CA ASN A 25 8.74 12.13 32.65
C ASN A 25 7.73 11.12 33.21
N TRP A 26 6.74 11.63 33.93
CA TRP A 26 5.69 10.84 34.55
C TRP A 26 4.38 11.03 33.83
N TYR A 27 3.72 9.93 33.47
CA TYR A 27 2.48 9.91 32.68
C TYR A 27 1.41 9.12 33.39
N LEU A 28 0.15 9.58 33.28
CA LEU A 28 -1.02 8.88 33.76
C LEU A 28 -1.66 8.10 32.61
N TYR A 29 -1.90 6.81 32.84
CA TYR A 29 -2.53 5.91 31.89
C TYR A 29 -3.80 5.31 32.48
N GLU A 30 -4.78 5.00 31.63
CA GLU A 30 -5.88 4.12 32.00
C GLU A 30 -5.32 2.72 32.27
N ARG A 31 -5.97 2.01 33.20
CA ARG A 31 -5.61 0.65 33.58
C ARG A 31 -6.82 -0.24 33.56
N PHE A 32 -6.75 -1.33 32.81
CA PHE A 32 -7.76 -2.36 32.72
C PHE A 32 -7.21 -3.70 33.25
N SER A 33 -8.13 -4.58 33.61
CA SER A 33 -7.83 -5.95 33.95
C SER A 33 -8.57 -6.87 33.01
N ARG A 34 -7.87 -7.79 32.36
CA ARG A 34 -8.45 -8.81 31.49
C ARG A 34 -8.04 -10.19 31.97
N TYR A 35 -9.02 -11.09 32.08
CA TYR A 35 -8.75 -12.48 32.42
C TYR A 35 -8.09 -13.20 31.24
N ASP A 36 -6.95 -13.84 31.47
CA ASP A 36 -6.24 -14.68 30.51
C ASP A 36 -6.62 -16.16 30.80
N PRO A 37 -7.41 -16.81 29.94
CA PRO A 37 -7.85 -18.18 30.18
C PRO A 37 -6.73 -19.22 30.09
N VAL A 38 -5.64 -18.91 29.36
CA VAL A 38 -4.50 -19.81 29.21
C VAL A 38 -3.64 -19.80 30.49
N LYS A 39 -3.40 -18.63 31.05
CA LYS A 39 -2.61 -18.46 32.28
C LYS A 39 -3.45 -18.53 33.57
N LYS A 40 -4.77 -18.70 33.44
CA LYS A 40 -5.75 -18.77 34.55
C LYS A 40 -5.59 -17.62 35.56
N ARG A 41 -5.24 -16.42 35.10
CA ARG A 41 -5.05 -15.24 35.95
C ARG A 41 -5.43 -13.95 35.22
N SER A 42 -5.82 -12.93 36.01
CA SER A 42 -6.05 -11.60 35.47
C SER A 42 -4.75 -10.91 35.12
N GLN A 43 -4.65 -10.40 33.88
CA GLN A 43 -3.54 -9.57 33.44
C GLN A 43 -3.93 -8.09 33.48
N LYS A 44 -3.02 -7.26 33.94
CA LYS A 44 -3.15 -5.81 33.90
C LYS A 44 -2.80 -5.31 32.52
N ILE A 45 -3.70 -4.56 31.91
CA ILE A 45 -3.52 -3.97 30.58
C ILE A 45 -3.54 -2.45 30.72
N SER A 46 -2.51 -1.79 30.19
CA SER A 46 -2.48 -0.33 30.13
C SER A 46 -3.33 0.17 28.96
N GLY A 47 -4.19 1.12 29.26
CA GLY A 47 -5.04 1.79 28.28
C GLY A 47 -4.42 3.06 27.71
N LYS A 48 -5.25 4.07 27.45
CA LYS A 48 -4.84 5.33 26.85
C LYS A 48 -3.99 6.17 27.81
N CYS A 49 -3.06 6.95 27.27
CA CYS A 49 -2.36 7.98 28.03
C CYS A 49 -3.30 9.18 28.25
N LEU A 50 -3.55 9.51 29.51
CA LEU A 50 -4.45 10.61 29.90
C LEU A 50 -3.70 11.95 29.93
N GLY A 51 -2.39 11.93 30.25
CA GLY A 51 -1.61 13.13 30.32
C GLY A 51 -0.24 12.94 30.97
N LYS A 52 0.55 14.03 30.96
CA LYS A 52 1.80 14.14 31.70
C LYS A 52 1.54 14.76 33.08
N ILE A 53 2.08 14.14 34.14
CA ILE A 53 2.01 14.69 35.50
C ILE A 53 3.14 15.70 35.64
N THR A 54 2.80 16.94 36.01
CA THR A 54 3.71 18.05 36.28
C THR A 54 3.46 18.59 37.67
N PRO A 55 4.34 19.45 38.21
CA PRO A 55 4.10 20.08 39.51
C PRO A 55 2.80 20.88 39.57
N ASP A 56 2.36 21.43 38.45
CA ASP A 56 1.12 22.20 38.30
C ASP A 56 -0.14 21.34 38.06
N GLY A 57 0.01 20.00 38.00
CA GLY A 57 -1.09 19.07 37.80
C GLY A 57 -0.97 18.18 36.55
N LEU A 58 -2.09 17.63 36.11
CA LEU A 58 -2.15 16.78 34.92
C LEU A 58 -2.28 17.63 33.64
N VAL A 59 -1.25 17.60 32.81
CA VAL A 59 -1.28 18.22 31.47
C VAL A 59 -1.69 17.17 30.46
N PRO A 60 -2.86 17.30 29.79
CA PRO A 60 -3.31 16.36 28.78
C PRO A 60 -2.29 16.27 27.64
N THR A 61 -1.95 15.05 27.22
CA THR A 61 -1.18 14.86 25.99
C THR A 61 -2.03 15.33 24.82
N LYS A 62 -1.50 16.26 24.00
CA LYS A 62 -2.17 16.69 22.77
C LYS A 62 -2.48 15.44 21.94
N ARG A 63 -3.75 15.09 21.86
CA ARG A 63 -4.25 13.99 21.04
C ARG A 63 -3.84 14.29 19.59
N ARG A 64 -3.18 13.37 18.95
CA ARG A 64 -3.22 13.28 17.49
C ARG A 64 -4.69 13.08 17.16
N LEU A 65 -5.32 14.10 16.60
CA LEU A 65 -6.74 14.09 16.25
C LEU A 65 -7.03 12.87 15.40
N THR A 66 -7.70 11.88 15.98
CA THR A 66 -8.56 10.97 15.24
C THR A 66 -9.88 11.71 15.05
N SER A 67 -10.41 11.68 13.84
CA SER A 67 -11.41 12.56 13.25
C SER A 67 -12.85 12.46 13.80
N ASP A 68 -13.08 12.30 15.09
CA ASP A 68 -14.44 12.05 15.58
C ASP A 68 -14.85 12.86 16.84
N GLU A 69 -14.40 14.12 16.96
CA GLU A 69 -15.08 15.04 17.89
C GLU A 69 -15.17 16.45 17.25
N PRO A 70 -16.38 17.07 17.24
CA PRO A 70 -16.54 18.42 16.73
C PRO A 70 -15.89 19.42 17.70
N THR A 71 -14.73 19.93 17.32
CA THR A 71 -14.15 21.09 17.99
C THR A 71 -15.05 22.29 17.67
N GLN A 72 -15.80 22.80 18.65
CA GLN A 72 -16.45 24.10 18.52
C GLN A 72 -15.37 25.19 18.42
N ILE A 73 -15.02 25.54 17.20
CA ILE A 73 -14.31 26.77 16.90
C ILE A 73 -15.39 27.83 16.73
N SER A 74 -15.55 28.64 17.78
CA SER A 74 -16.40 29.81 17.76
C SER A 74 -15.76 30.92 16.91
N SER A 75 -16.04 30.89 15.63
CA SER A 75 -16.08 32.05 14.70
C SER A 75 -16.61 31.53 13.37
N PRO A 76 -17.69 32.09 12.82
CA PRO A 76 -18.14 31.70 11.50
C PRO A 76 -17.19 32.33 10.47
N MET A 77 -16.14 31.62 10.11
CA MET A 77 -15.60 31.81 8.77
C MET A 77 -16.71 31.42 7.79
N PRO A 78 -16.98 32.22 6.76
CA PRO A 78 -17.90 31.81 5.71
C PRO A 78 -17.43 30.41 5.25
N ALA A 79 -18.38 29.47 5.24
CA ALA A 79 -18.13 28.14 4.69
C ALA A 79 -17.67 28.32 3.24
N SER A 80 -16.34 28.37 3.06
CA SER A 80 -15.78 28.12 1.75
C SER A 80 -16.16 26.69 1.45
N THR A 81 -17.07 26.51 0.50
CA THR A 81 -17.25 25.22 -0.17
C THR A 81 -15.85 24.71 -0.45
N PRO A 82 -15.51 23.46 -0.06
CA PRO A 82 -14.24 22.89 -0.45
C PRO A 82 -14.16 23.05 -1.97
N SER A 83 -13.28 23.92 -2.43
CA SER A 83 -13.00 23.96 -3.86
C SER A 83 -12.35 22.63 -4.16
N ASP A 84 -13.02 21.82 -4.96
CA ASP A 84 -12.48 20.54 -5.45
C ASP A 84 -11.25 20.84 -6.32
N VAL A 85 -10.13 21.06 -5.66
CA VAL A 85 -8.85 21.25 -6.35
C VAL A 85 -8.36 19.88 -6.79
N VAL A 86 -8.44 19.64 -8.09
CA VAL A 86 -7.95 18.41 -8.69
C VAL A 86 -6.74 18.67 -9.58
N GLU A 87 -5.83 17.73 -9.59
CA GLU A 87 -4.73 17.71 -10.57
C GLU A 87 -5.30 17.38 -11.95
N VAL A 88 -5.02 18.19 -12.97
CA VAL A 88 -5.57 18.05 -14.32
C VAL A 88 -4.48 17.79 -15.35
N GLY A 89 -3.38 18.54 -15.31
CA GLY A 89 -2.37 18.59 -16.36
C GLY A 89 -1.72 17.24 -16.65
N GLY A 90 -1.22 16.55 -15.65
CA GLY A 90 -0.60 15.23 -15.79
C GLY A 90 -1.60 14.18 -16.25
N SER A 91 -2.82 14.22 -15.69
CA SER A 91 -3.90 13.31 -16.08
C SER A 91 -4.23 13.44 -17.57
N LEU A 92 -4.49 14.66 -18.07
CA LEU A 92 -4.80 14.91 -19.48
C LEU A 92 -3.63 14.57 -20.40
N PHE A 93 -2.40 14.90 -20.01
CA PHE A 93 -1.20 14.57 -20.79
C PHE A 93 -1.07 13.06 -20.98
N LEU A 94 -1.19 12.28 -19.92
CA LEU A 94 -1.09 10.82 -20.02
C LEU A 94 -2.26 10.23 -20.80
N MET A 95 -3.48 10.69 -20.58
CA MET A 95 -4.65 10.24 -21.35
C MET A 95 -4.45 10.47 -22.84
N GLY A 96 -3.94 11.63 -23.25
CA GLY A 96 -3.64 11.95 -24.65
C GLY A 96 -2.55 11.06 -25.27
N ARG A 97 -1.57 10.62 -24.46
CA ARG A 97 -0.46 9.76 -24.94
C ARG A 97 -0.75 8.28 -24.92
N THR A 98 -1.82 7.85 -24.26
CA THR A 98 -2.12 6.43 -24.00
C THR A 98 -3.45 5.96 -24.61
N HIS A 99 -3.97 6.68 -25.60
CA HIS A 99 -5.24 6.34 -26.26
C HIS A 99 -5.23 4.96 -26.93
N GLU A 100 -4.10 4.57 -27.55
CA GLU A 100 -3.94 3.24 -28.14
C GLU A 100 -3.97 2.13 -27.08
N MET A 101 -3.28 2.35 -25.96
CA MET A 101 -3.34 1.44 -24.81
C MET A 101 -4.77 1.32 -24.29
N LEU A 102 -5.50 2.43 -24.21
CA LEU A 102 -6.91 2.42 -23.78
C LEU A 102 -7.78 1.55 -24.69
N ALA A 103 -7.67 1.70 -26.02
CA ALA A 103 -8.40 0.88 -26.98
C ALA A 103 -8.09 -0.63 -26.84
N ARG A 104 -6.82 -0.95 -26.63
CA ARG A 104 -6.38 -2.33 -26.37
C ARG A 104 -6.93 -2.88 -25.05
N LEU A 105 -6.92 -2.07 -23.98
CA LEU A 105 -7.50 -2.49 -22.68
C LEU A 105 -9.01 -2.77 -22.82
N GLN A 106 -9.75 -1.95 -23.56
CA GLN A 106 -11.16 -2.19 -23.83
C GLN A 106 -11.40 -3.50 -24.58
N LYS A 107 -10.54 -3.84 -25.53
CA LYS A 107 -10.60 -5.09 -26.30
C LYS A 107 -10.37 -6.34 -25.45
N TYR A 108 -9.32 -6.34 -24.62
CA TYR A 108 -8.91 -7.53 -23.87
C TYR A 108 -9.52 -7.64 -22.46
N PHE A 109 -9.95 -6.51 -21.88
CA PHE A 109 -10.50 -6.44 -20.53
C PHE A 109 -11.79 -5.61 -20.48
N PRO A 110 -12.85 -6.00 -21.20
CA PRO A 110 -14.03 -5.15 -21.39
C PRO A 110 -14.73 -4.73 -20.10
N ASP A 111 -14.62 -5.51 -19.02
CA ASP A 111 -15.20 -5.24 -17.72
C ASP A 111 -14.21 -4.67 -16.67
N LEU A 112 -12.90 -4.68 -16.95
CA LEU A 112 -11.86 -4.20 -16.02
C LEU A 112 -11.06 -3.02 -16.58
N TRP A 113 -11.21 -2.66 -17.84
CA TRP A 113 -10.36 -1.69 -18.54
C TRP A 113 -10.27 -0.34 -17.81
N GLN A 114 -11.40 0.20 -17.32
CA GLN A 114 -11.41 1.49 -16.63
C GLN A 114 -10.52 1.44 -15.37
N ARG A 115 -10.71 0.40 -14.58
CA ARG A 115 -9.96 0.24 -13.34
C ARG A 115 -8.47 -0.01 -13.60
N ILE A 116 -8.14 -0.83 -14.60
CA ILE A 116 -6.75 -1.05 -15.02
C ILE A 116 -6.14 0.28 -15.46
N TYR A 117 -6.82 0.98 -16.37
CA TYR A 117 -6.34 2.24 -16.94
C TYR A 117 -6.09 3.30 -15.87
N VAL A 118 -7.09 3.59 -15.04
CA VAL A 118 -6.96 4.58 -13.97
C VAL A 118 -5.86 4.19 -12.97
N THR A 119 -5.76 2.89 -12.62
CA THR A 119 -4.68 2.41 -11.73
C THR A 119 -3.31 2.66 -12.33
N VAL A 120 -3.13 2.38 -13.62
CA VAL A 120 -1.85 2.60 -14.33
C VAL A 120 -1.51 4.08 -14.37
N LEU A 121 -2.47 4.95 -14.77
CA LEU A 121 -2.25 6.39 -14.83
C LEU A 121 -1.87 6.98 -13.45
N LEU A 122 -2.59 6.62 -12.40
CA LEU A 122 -2.29 7.06 -11.04
C LEU A 122 -0.89 6.63 -10.59
N ARG A 123 -0.51 5.38 -10.87
CA ARG A 123 0.82 4.87 -10.53
C ARG A 123 1.93 5.56 -11.32
N THR A 124 1.68 5.89 -12.57
CA THR A 124 2.65 6.62 -13.41
C THR A 124 2.82 8.06 -12.93
N LEU A 125 1.73 8.74 -12.54
CA LEU A 125 1.76 10.13 -12.09
C LEU A 125 2.35 10.31 -10.69
N ARG A 126 2.11 9.38 -9.78
CA ARG A 126 2.33 9.58 -8.33
C ARG A 126 3.11 8.45 -7.66
N GLU A 127 3.38 7.35 -8.35
CA GLU A 127 3.97 6.12 -7.76
C GLU A 127 3.30 5.68 -6.43
N PRO A 128 1.98 5.78 -6.27
CA PRO A 128 1.36 5.51 -4.99
C PRO A 128 1.34 4.02 -4.68
N TYR A 129 1.49 3.70 -3.41
CA TYR A 129 1.11 2.37 -2.93
C TYR A 129 -0.39 2.16 -3.12
N PHE A 130 -0.84 0.92 -3.36
CA PHE A 130 -2.26 0.59 -3.53
C PHE A 130 -3.16 1.15 -2.42
N ARG A 131 -2.68 1.23 -1.18
CA ARG A 131 -3.41 1.82 -0.04
C ARG A 131 -3.66 3.33 -0.16
N ARG A 132 -2.95 4.03 -1.05
CA ARG A 132 -3.09 5.48 -1.27
C ARG A 132 -3.81 5.83 -2.57
N LEU A 133 -4.19 4.84 -3.38
CA LEU A 133 -4.84 5.08 -4.67
C LEU A 133 -6.14 5.87 -4.53
N GLN A 134 -6.93 5.64 -3.48
CA GLN A 134 -8.18 6.36 -3.25
C GLN A 134 -7.95 7.87 -3.18
N VAL A 135 -7.03 8.32 -2.33
CA VAL A 135 -6.74 9.76 -2.15
C VAL A 135 -6.24 10.39 -3.46
N HIS A 136 -5.34 9.70 -4.16
CA HIS A 136 -4.82 10.23 -5.44
C HIS A 136 -5.86 10.23 -6.55
N TYR A 137 -6.79 9.27 -6.55
CA TYR A 137 -7.91 9.25 -7.46
C TYR A 137 -8.86 10.44 -7.22
N GLU A 138 -9.28 10.66 -5.97
CA GLU A 138 -10.17 11.75 -5.59
C GLU A 138 -9.59 13.14 -5.87
N THR A 139 -8.27 13.30 -5.77
CA THR A 139 -7.56 14.56 -6.01
C THR A 139 -7.03 14.71 -7.44
N SER A 140 -7.41 13.84 -8.36
CA SER A 140 -7.03 13.90 -9.77
C SER A 140 -8.23 14.07 -10.69
N PHE A 141 -8.01 14.61 -11.88
CA PHE A 141 -9.03 14.69 -12.93
C PHE A 141 -9.61 13.32 -13.32
N LEU A 142 -8.89 12.24 -13.02
CA LEU A 142 -9.34 10.88 -13.32
C LEU A 142 -10.64 10.51 -12.59
N SER A 143 -10.93 11.10 -11.42
CA SER A 143 -12.20 10.89 -10.72
C SER A 143 -13.40 11.47 -11.47
N HIS A 144 -13.18 12.53 -12.22
CA HIS A 144 -14.20 13.15 -13.07
C HIS A 144 -14.33 12.43 -14.42
N ALA A 145 -13.21 12.03 -15.03
CA ALA A 145 -13.19 11.34 -16.31
C ALA A 145 -13.72 9.89 -16.22
N PHE A 146 -13.49 9.23 -15.10
CA PHE A 146 -13.87 7.83 -14.84
C PHE A 146 -14.51 7.70 -13.45
N PRO A 147 -15.73 8.21 -13.26
CA PRO A 147 -16.38 8.23 -11.96
C PRO A 147 -16.75 6.83 -11.44
N GLY A 148 -16.92 6.71 -10.12
CA GLY A 148 -17.44 5.50 -9.49
C GLY A 148 -16.42 4.39 -9.23
N ILE A 149 -15.14 4.63 -9.46
CA ILE A 149 -14.08 3.67 -9.11
C ILE A 149 -13.70 3.86 -7.63
N ALA A 150 -13.80 2.80 -6.84
CA ALA A 150 -13.38 2.82 -5.45
C ALA A 150 -12.13 1.94 -5.24
N PHE A 151 -11.17 2.47 -4.49
CA PHE A 151 -9.88 1.84 -4.22
C PHE A 151 -9.72 1.38 -2.77
N THR A 152 -10.81 0.87 -2.16
CA THR A 152 -10.71 0.27 -0.82
C THR A 152 -9.79 -0.96 -0.83
N PRO A 153 -9.17 -1.34 0.30
CA PRO A 153 -8.31 -2.52 0.36
C PRO A 153 -8.97 -3.79 -0.18
N GLN A 154 -10.24 -4.01 0.16
CA GLN A 154 -11.00 -5.18 -0.31
C GLN A 154 -11.23 -5.14 -1.82
N GLN A 155 -11.62 -3.98 -2.36
CA GLN A 155 -11.82 -3.83 -3.80
C GLN A 155 -10.51 -3.94 -4.59
N ASN A 156 -9.40 -3.46 -4.04
CA ASN A 156 -8.09 -3.65 -4.65
C ASN A 156 -7.69 -5.12 -4.66
N ALA A 157 -7.92 -5.85 -3.57
CA ALA A 157 -7.65 -7.28 -3.50
C ALA A 157 -8.49 -8.06 -4.54
N ASN A 158 -9.80 -7.81 -4.59
CA ASN A 158 -10.71 -8.44 -5.55
C ASN A 158 -10.33 -8.13 -7.01
N PHE A 159 -9.96 -6.88 -7.28
CA PHE A 159 -9.50 -6.45 -8.59
C PHE A 159 -8.21 -7.20 -9.03
N LEU A 160 -7.20 -7.22 -8.17
CA LEU A 160 -5.94 -7.89 -8.47
C LEU A 160 -6.15 -9.41 -8.65
N GLN A 161 -7.00 -10.02 -7.84
CA GLN A 161 -7.34 -11.43 -7.98
C GLN A 161 -8.08 -11.71 -9.30
N SER A 162 -9.06 -10.87 -9.65
CA SER A 162 -9.79 -10.99 -10.92
C SER A 162 -8.88 -10.82 -12.12
N LEU A 163 -7.99 -9.82 -12.09
CA LEU A 163 -7.01 -9.58 -13.15
C LEU A 163 -6.02 -10.75 -13.26
N GLY A 164 -5.48 -11.23 -12.14
CA GLY A 164 -4.52 -12.34 -12.13
C GLY A 164 -5.06 -13.66 -12.69
N ARG A 165 -6.38 -13.88 -12.62
CA ARG A 165 -7.03 -15.05 -13.23
C ARG A 165 -7.12 -14.98 -14.76
N ARG A 166 -6.91 -13.81 -15.37
CA ARG A 166 -7.05 -13.59 -16.82
C ARG A 166 -5.75 -13.74 -17.59
N ARG A 167 -4.98 -14.78 -17.27
CA ARG A 167 -3.65 -15.03 -17.87
C ARG A 167 -3.65 -14.97 -19.39
N THR A 168 -4.64 -15.60 -20.03
CA THR A 168 -4.76 -15.59 -21.50
C THR A 168 -4.96 -14.19 -22.05
N ALA A 169 -5.85 -13.40 -21.46
CA ALA A 169 -6.08 -12.02 -21.90
C ALA A 169 -4.85 -11.14 -21.69
N ILE A 170 -4.14 -11.30 -20.59
CA ILE A 170 -2.86 -10.62 -20.32
C ILE A 170 -1.82 -10.98 -21.39
N ALA A 171 -1.65 -12.27 -21.69
CA ALA A 171 -0.71 -12.72 -22.71
C ALA A 171 -1.05 -12.18 -24.09
N GLN A 172 -2.33 -12.17 -24.48
CA GLN A 172 -2.78 -11.62 -25.75
C GLN A 172 -2.57 -10.12 -25.83
N PHE A 173 -2.87 -9.38 -24.75
CA PHE A 173 -2.63 -7.94 -24.65
C PHE A 173 -1.14 -7.61 -24.84
N MET A 174 -0.26 -8.36 -24.20
CA MET A 174 1.20 -8.16 -24.29
C MET A 174 1.74 -8.56 -25.67
N LYS A 175 1.22 -9.61 -26.27
CA LYS A 175 1.66 -10.06 -27.62
C LYS A 175 1.41 -9.03 -28.74
N GLU A 176 0.48 -8.10 -28.55
CA GLU A 176 0.28 -7.01 -29.53
C GLU A 176 1.46 -6.04 -29.61
N ASP A 177 2.28 -5.96 -28.56
CA ASP A 177 3.49 -5.12 -28.54
C ASP A 177 4.71 -5.80 -29.22
N VAL A 178 4.58 -7.06 -29.64
CA VAL A 178 5.64 -7.74 -30.40
C VAL A 178 5.68 -7.16 -31.80
N ASN A 179 6.67 -6.34 -32.06
CA ASN A 179 6.94 -5.84 -33.40
C ASN A 179 7.89 -6.81 -34.13
N ARG A 180 7.46 -7.36 -35.24
CA ARG A 180 8.25 -8.32 -36.04
C ARG A 180 9.53 -7.69 -36.65
N SER A 181 9.63 -6.38 -36.67
CA SER A 181 10.82 -5.65 -37.09
C SER A 181 11.79 -5.40 -35.95
N ASP A 182 11.44 -5.79 -34.72
CA ASP A 182 12.34 -5.64 -33.57
C ASP A 182 13.50 -6.62 -33.66
N VAL A 183 14.66 -6.12 -33.31
CA VAL A 183 15.93 -6.82 -33.58
C VAL A 183 16.39 -7.63 -32.36
N PHE A 184 15.88 -7.27 -31.17
CA PHE A 184 16.35 -7.89 -29.91
C PHE A 184 15.21 -8.27 -28.99
N ILE A 185 15.37 -9.43 -28.35
CA ILE A 185 14.54 -9.87 -27.23
C ILE A 185 15.41 -9.86 -25.98
N LEU A 186 15.00 -9.09 -24.98
CA LEU A 186 15.68 -9.01 -23.70
C LEU A 186 14.93 -9.84 -22.67
N PHE A 187 15.65 -10.66 -21.94
CA PHE A 187 15.16 -11.39 -20.77
C PHE A 187 15.71 -10.77 -19.51
N ASP A 188 14.82 -10.40 -18.58
CA ASP A 188 15.20 -9.76 -17.31
C ASP A 188 14.57 -10.51 -16.14
N GLY A 189 15.44 -11.04 -15.27
CA GLY A 189 15.04 -11.75 -14.04
C GLY A 189 14.89 -10.77 -12.88
N HIS A 190 13.74 -10.79 -12.22
CA HIS A 190 13.47 -9.98 -11.04
C HIS A 190 13.03 -10.84 -9.85
N ARG A 191 13.55 -10.53 -8.66
CA ARG A 191 13.23 -11.24 -7.42
C ARG A 191 12.37 -10.36 -6.52
N LEU A 192 11.20 -10.87 -6.16
CA LEU A 192 10.28 -10.22 -5.23
C LEU A 192 10.41 -10.88 -3.86
N ILE A 193 11.06 -10.18 -2.93
CA ILE A 193 11.14 -10.63 -1.54
C ILE A 193 9.77 -10.48 -0.89
N THR A 194 9.32 -11.51 -0.18
CA THR A 194 8.03 -11.51 0.51
C THR A 194 8.16 -12.03 1.93
N SER A 195 7.34 -11.50 2.82
CA SER A 195 7.14 -12.05 4.17
C SER A 195 5.86 -12.90 4.29
N SER A 196 5.17 -13.15 3.18
CA SER A 196 3.97 -13.97 3.17
C SER A 196 4.29 -15.42 3.55
N LYS A 197 3.46 -15.99 4.43
CA LYS A 197 3.54 -17.40 4.84
C LYS A 197 2.54 -18.29 4.09
N THR A 198 1.68 -17.69 3.26
CA THR A 198 0.57 -18.39 2.59
C THR A 198 0.70 -18.37 1.07
N MET A 199 1.76 -17.82 0.54
CA MET A 199 1.98 -17.71 -0.89
C MET A 199 2.77 -18.93 -1.38
N GLU A 200 2.14 -19.80 -2.16
CA GLU A 200 2.70 -21.08 -2.62
C GLU A 200 3.99 -20.93 -3.44
N LEU A 201 4.12 -19.83 -4.22
CA LEU A 201 5.33 -19.56 -5.01
C LEU A 201 6.49 -18.98 -4.19
N ALA A 202 6.23 -18.60 -2.93
CA ALA A 202 7.26 -18.02 -2.06
C ALA A 202 8.12 -19.12 -1.46
N GLU A 203 9.30 -19.28 -1.99
CA GLU A 203 10.31 -20.20 -1.48
C GLU A 203 11.60 -19.49 -1.10
N LEU A 204 12.40 -20.13 -0.28
CA LEU A 204 13.70 -19.63 0.11
C LEU A 204 14.66 -19.65 -1.08
N GLY A 205 15.23 -18.51 -1.38
CA GLY A 205 16.23 -18.35 -2.43
C GLY A 205 17.20 -17.22 -2.11
N TYR A 206 18.30 -17.13 -2.87
CA TYR A 206 19.29 -16.09 -2.69
C TYR A 206 18.88 -14.82 -3.44
N ASP A 207 18.92 -13.68 -2.76
CA ASP A 207 18.78 -12.37 -3.40
C ASP A 207 20.09 -11.94 -4.09
N SER A 208 20.08 -10.78 -4.75
CA SER A 208 21.26 -10.21 -5.40
C SER A 208 22.43 -9.92 -4.46
N LYS A 209 22.16 -9.82 -3.14
CA LYS A 209 23.16 -9.64 -2.08
C LYS A 209 23.54 -10.95 -1.39
N ARG A 210 23.18 -12.09 -1.97
CA ARG A 210 23.41 -13.45 -1.43
C ARG A 210 22.74 -13.70 -0.06
N ARG A 211 21.68 -12.97 0.27
CA ARG A 211 20.88 -13.24 1.46
C ARG A 211 19.84 -14.30 1.13
N TYR A 212 19.66 -15.26 2.01
CA TYR A 212 18.69 -16.36 1.84
C TYR A 212 17.34 -15.93 2.44
N MET A 213 16.38 -15.64 1.58
CA MET A 213 15.11 -15.04 1.98
C MET A 213 13.95 -15.64 1.17
N PRO A 214 12.72 -15.66 1.76
CA PRO A 214 11.52 -16.03 1.00
C PRO A 214 11.30 -15.03 -0.14
N GLN A 215 11.18 -15.53 -1.35
CA GLN A 215 11.05 -14.72 -2.56
C GLN A 215 10.24 -15.44 -3.64
N ILE A 216 9.78 -14.70 -4.64
CA ILE A 216 9.22 -15.20 -5.88
C ILE A 216 10.12 -14.69 -7.00
N ASN A 217 10.43 -15.54 -7.96
CA ASN A 217 11.18 -15.12 -9.14
C ASN A 217 10.23 -14.78 -10.29
N LEU A 218 10.47 -13.64 -10.92
CA LEU A 218 9.78 -13.19 -12.13
C LEU A 218 10.80 -13.13 -13.26
N LEU A 219 10.43 -13.62 -14.42
CA LEU A 219 11.20 -13.39 -15.63
C LEU A 219 10.33 -12.57 -16.60
N TYR A 220 10.82 -11.41 -17.00
CA TYR A 220 10.20 -10.56 -18.00
C TYR A 220 10.89 -10.74 -19.35
N VAL A 221 10.11 -10.66 -20.41
CA VAL A 221 10.59 -10.64 -21.78
C VAL A 221 10.19 -9.33 -22.42
N TYR A 222 11.16 -8.60 -22.92
CA TYR A 222 10.96 -7.32 -23.61
C TYR A 222 11.31 -7.46 -25.08
N SER A 223 10.49 -6.88 -25.94
CA SER A 223 10.81 -6.63 -27.35
C SER A 223 11.45 -5.25 -27.45
N LEU A 224 12.64 -5.19 -28.04
CA LEU A 224 13.43 -3.97 -28.21
C LEU A 224 13.56 -3.66 -29.70
N GLY A 225 12.90 -2.59 -30.12
CA GLY A 225 13.04 -2.02 -31.44
C GLY A 225 13.93 -0.78 -31.45
N LYS A 226 14.16 -0.21 -32.60
CA LYS A 226 15.00 0.99 -32.76
C LYS A 226 14.53 2.18 -31.92
N ASN A 227 13.21 2.33 -31.73
CA ASN A 227 12.59 3.44 -31.00
C ASN A 227 11.51 2.94 -30.03
N SER A 228 11.43 1.65 -29.77
CA SER A 228 10.40 1.03 -28.92
C SER A 228 11.02 0.03 -27.95
N ALA A 229 10.45 -0.04 -26.76
CA ALA A 229 10.73 -1.08 -25.80
C ALA A 229 9.40 -1.43 -25.11
N ALA A 230 8.97 -2.66 -25.22
CA ALA A 230 7.72 -3.10 -24.62
C ALA A 230 7.85 -4.48 -23.94
N PRO A 231 7.25 -4.68 -22.76
CA PRO A 231 7.16 -6.00 -22.16
C PRO A 231 6.15 -6.85 -22.96
N VAL A 232 6.61 -7.96 -23.49
CA VAL A 232 5.79 -8.84 -24.37
C VAL A 232 5.37 -10.14 -23.69
N TYR A 233 6.04 -10.51 -22.61
CA TYR A 233 5.71 -11.70 -21.83
C TYR A 233 6.29 -11.61 -20.42
N TYR A 234 5.69 -12.34 -19.48
CA TYR A 234 6.28 -12.59 -18.17
C TYR A 234 5.86 -13.96 -17.64
N LYS A 235 6.71 -14.56 -16.83
CA LYS A 235 6.44 -15.80 -16.13
C LYS A 235 6.91 -15.73 -14.68
N GLN A 236 6.15 -16.35 -13.80
CA GLN A 236 6.47 -16.48 -12.37
C GLN A 236 7.04 -17.87 -12.11
N PHE A 237 8.07 -17.91 -11.28
CA PHE A 237 8.72 -19.13 -10.84
C PHE A 237 8.79 -19.18 -9.31
N LEU A 238 8.97 -20.37 -8.78
CA LEU A 238 9.28 -20.59 -7.37
C LEU A 238 10.54 -19.79 -6.99
N GLY A 239 10.57 -19.28 -5.78
CA GLY A 239 11.68 -18.46 -5.29
C GLY A 239 13.02 -19.19 -5.25
N SER A 240 13.01 -20.51 -5.19
CA SER A 240 14.19 -21.37 -5.26
C SER A 240 14.72 -21.58 -6.69
N THR A 241 13.94 -21.27 -7.73
CA THR A 241 14.31 -21.54 -9.13
C THR A 241 15.42 -20.60 -9.59
N PRO A 242 16.59 -21.07 -10.01
CA PRO A 242 17.65 -20.24 -10.57
C PRO A 242 17.24 -19.63 -11.93
N ASP A 243 17.70 -18.42 -12.23
CA ASP A 243 17.41 -17.70 -13.49
C ASP A 243 17.83 -18.55 -14.72
N VAL A 244 18.96 -19.26 -14.64
CA VAL A 244 19.46 -20.13 -15.70
C VAL A 244 18.49 -21.28 -16.03
N SER A 245 17.80 -21.82 -15.01
CA SER A 245 16.81 -22.90 -15.19
C SER A 245 15.45 -22.38 -15.67
N ALA A 246 15.15 -21.10 -15.40
CA ALA A 246 13.90 -20.46 -15.81
C ALA A 246 13.89 -20.13 -17.33
N PHE A 247 15.04 -19.76 -17.87
CA PHE A 247 15.19 -19.29 -19.26
C PHE A 247 14.75 -20.33 -20.32
N PRO A 248 15.19 -21.61 -20.31
CA PRO A 248 14.75 -22.58 -21.31
C PRO A 248 13.25 -22.82 -21.33
N ASN A 249 12.61 -22.73 -20.16
CA ASN A 249 11.16 -22.94 -20.03
C ASN A 249 10.31 -21.84 -20.69
N ILE A 250 10.89 -20.66 -20.90
CA ILE A 250 10.20 -19.55 -21.57
C ILE A 250 10.37 -19.63 -23.08
N LEU A 251 11.52 -20.13 -23.56
CA LEU A 251 11.77 -20.28 -25.00
C LEU A 251 10.85 -21.32 -25.68
N GLN A 252 10.21 -22.19 -24.90
CA GLN A 252 9.30 -23.22 -25.40
C GLN A 252 7.83 -22.78 -25.47
N GLU A 253 7.47 -21.62 -24.90
CA GLU A 253 6.12 -21.04 -24.87
C GLU A 253 5.97 -19.89 -25.89
#